data_16e2c4ae7288ef7ccb95c1946bab23bc
#
_entry.id   16e2c4ae7288ef7ccb95c1946bab23bc
#
_cell.length_a   1.000
_cell.length_b   1.000
_cell.length_c   1.000
_cell.angle_alpha   90.00
_cell.angle_beta   90.00
_cell.angle_gamma   90.00
#
_symmetry.space_group_name_H-M   'P 1'
#
loop_
_entity.id
_entity.type
_entity.pdbx_description
1 polymer ?
#
loop_
_entity_poly.entity_id
_entity_poly.type
_entity_poly.pdbx_seq_one_letter_code
_entity_poly.pdbx_strand_id
1 'polypeptide(L)'
;MVDEVIMGNVLQAGLGQNPARQAAIFAGMPVEVPAFTVNKVCGSGLKCVELGAQSILAGDNDIVVAGGMESMSNAPFTIPGKSRWGLKMGDQKMIDVMIRDGLWDAFNDYHMGITSENVAEKFGVTREDQDEVAARSQARAIEAIKSGAFKEEIVPVTIKTKKGEKVFDTDEFPREGTTMEVLAKLRPAFKKGGTVTAGNASGLNDGAAALVLMTADKAKELGLKPMAKIVSYASAGVDPAIMGIGPIPASRKALAKAGLEVKDMDLVEANEAFAAQTVEVGRELQLDWDKTNVNGGAIALGHPIGASGARILVTLLYALKHRNKKLGLATLCIGGGMGTATVVEML
;
A
#
# COMPACT_ATOMS: atom_id res chain seq x y z
N MET A 1 -18.65 -21.10 -1.41
CA MET A 1 -17.99 -20.90 -0.12
C MET A 1 -17.55 -19.46 0.05
N VAL A 2 -16.88 -18.83 -0.92
CA VAL A 2 -16.67 -17.37 -0.95
C VAL A 2 -17.90 -16.68 -1.50
N ASP A 3 -18.37 -15.63 -0.82
CA ASP A 3 -19.60 -14.93 -1.20
C ASP A 3 -19.29 -13.71 -2.08
N GLU A 4 -18.14 -13.05 -1.90
CA GLU A 4 -17.75 -11.87 -2.67
C GLU A 4 -16.23 -11.68 -2.75
N VAL A 5 -15.75 -11.05 -3.83
CA VAL A 5 -14.35 -10.63 -4.01
C VAL A 5 -14.28 -9.12 -4.14
N ILE A 6 -13.47 -8.47 -3.30
CA ILE A 6 -13.27 -7.01 -3.29
C ILE A 6 -11.79 -6.70 -3.46
N MET A 7 -11.39 -6.17 -4.62
CA MET A 7 -9.96 -5.89 -4.90
C MET A 7 -9.73 -4.42 -5.23
N GLY A 8 -8.71 -3.85 -4.61
CA GLY A 8 -8.20 -2.52 -4.93
C GLY A 8 -7.43 -2.52 -6.26
N ASN A 9 -7.67 -1.51 -7.08
CA ASN A 9 -6.90 -1.23 -8.28
C ASN A 9 -7.13 0.22 -8.70
N VAL A 10 -6.07 0.95 -8.98
CA VAL A 10 -6.12 2.40 -9.28
C VAL A 10 -5.99 2.67 -10.77
N LEU A 11 -4.99 2.08 -11.42
CA LEU A 11 -4.64 2.32 -12.81
C LEU A 11 -5.42 1.37 -13.73
N GLN A 12 -6.71 1.66 -13.94
CA GLN A 12 -7.63 0.75 -14.61
C GLN A 12 -7.77 0.98 -16.12
N ALA A 13 -7.13 2.02 -16.67
CA ALA A 13 -7.25 2.34 -18.09
C ALA A 13 -6.74 1.18 -18.98
N GLY A 14 -7.61 0.70 -19.87
CA GLY A 14 -7.27 -0.39 -20.80
C GLY A 14 -7.29 -1.81 -20.22
N LEU A 15 -7.55 -2.01 -18.92
CA LEU A 15 -7.60 -3.34 -18.29
C LEU A 15 -8.91 -4.12 -18.58
N GLY A 16 -9.88 -3.49 -19.24
CA GLY A 16 -11.19 -4.09 -19.43
C GLY A 16 -12.15 -3.83 -18.27
N GLN A 17 -13.27 -4.57 -18.27
CA GLN A 17 -14.30 -4.38 -17.23
C GLN A 17 -13.89 -5.03 -15.92
N ASN A 18 -13.99 -4.27 -14.82
CA ASN A 18 -13.91 -4.79 -13.46
C ASN A 18 -12.71 -5.72 -13.21
N PRO A 19 -11.50 -5.20 -13.04
CA PRO A 19 -10.30 -6.01 -12.81
C PRO A 19 -10.41 -7.03 -11.67
N ALA A 20 -11.13 -6.72 -10.58
CA ALA A 20 -11.40 -7.66 -9.50
C ALA A 20 -12.19 -8.90 -9.99
N ARG A 21 -13.20 -8.67 -10.84
CA ARG A 21 -13.97 -9.78 -11.42
C ARG A 21 -13.12 -10.65 -12.34
N GLN A 22 -12.26 -10.01 -13.16
CA GLN A 22 -11.33 -10.76 -14.01
C GLN A 22 -10.39 -11.63 -13.16
N ALA A 23 -9.80 -11.06 -12.10
CA ALA A 23 -8.93 -11.80 -11.20
C ALA A 23 -9.64 -12.98 -10.54
N ALA A 24 -10.87 -12.81 -10.07
CA ALA A 24 -11.66 -13.89 -9.46
C ALA A 24 -11.91 -15.04 -10.45
N ILE A 25 -12.35 -14.74 -11.68
CA ILE A 25 -12.62 -15.74 -12.70
C ILE A 25 -11.34 -16.46 -13.16
N PHE A 26 -10.25 -15.71 -13.39
CA PHE A 26 -8.97 -16.31 -13.78
C PHE A 26 -8.34 -17.14 -12.67
N ALA A 27 -8.65 -16.84 -11.40
CA ALA A 27 -8.28 -17.69 -10.27
C ALA A 27 -9.10 -18.98 -10.15
N GLY A 28 -10.10 -19.19 -11.02
CA GLY A 28 -10.96 -20.38 -11.01
C GLY A 28 -12.10 -20.31 -9.99
N MET A 29 -12.46 -19.13 -9.50
CA MET A 29 -13.62 -18.99 -8.62
C MET A 29 -14.93 -19.26 -9.38
N PRO A 30 -15.97 -19.81 -8.71
CA PRO A 30 -17.28 -19.99 -9.32
C PRO A 30 -17.83 -18.70 -9.92
N VAL A 31 -18.53 -18.83 -11.06
CA VAL A 31 -19.08 -17.66 -11.76
C VAL A 31 -20.19 -16.95 -10.99
N GLU A 32 -20.77 -17.62 -10.03
CA GLU A 32 -21.79 -17.10 -9.12
C GLU A 32 -21.22 -16.11 -8.10
N VAL A 33 -19.92 -16.18 -7.80
CA VAL A 33 -19.27 -15.28 -6.83
C VAL A 33 -19.11 -13.88 -7.44
N PRO A 34 -19.85 -12.87 -7.00
CA PRO A 34 -19.69 -11.51 -7.50
C PRO A 34 -18.34 -10.91 -7.10
N ALA A 35 -17.94 -9.84 -7.81
CA ALA A 35 -16.74 -9.12 -7.47
C ALA A 35 -16.85 -7.65 -7.86
N PHE A 36 -16.17 -6.76 -7.15
CA PHE A 36 -16.03 -5.37 -7.56
C PHE A 36 -14.65 -4.79 -7.24
N THR A 37 -14.30 -3.75 -7.99
CA THR A 37 -13.00 -3.08 -7.89
C THR A 37 -13.16 -1.75 -7.15
N VAL A 38 -12.24 -1.48 -6.22
CA VAL A 38 -12.21 -0.25 -5.40
C VAL A 38 -11.03 0.61 -5.81
N ASN A 39 -11.29 1.89 -6.03
CA ASN A 39 -10.26 2.92 -6.15
C ASN A 39 -10.39 3.93 -5.00
N LYS A 40 -9.46 3.88 -4.07
CA LYS A 40 -9.20 4.88 -3.03
C LYS A 40 -7.71 5.24 -3.05
N VAL A 41 -7.14 5.36 -4.25
CA VAL A 41 -5.70 5.58 -4.47
C VAL A 41 -4.86 4.61 -3.62
N CYS A 42 -3.84 5.05 -2.90
CA CYS A 42 -2.95 4.20 -2.08
C CYS A 42 -3.70 3.36 -1.03
N GLY A 43 -4.85 3.82 -0.56
CA GLY A 43 -5.68 3.15 0.44
C GLY A 43 -6.59 2.04 -0.08
N SER A 44 -6.62 1.79 -1.38
CA SER A 44 -7.57 0.86 -2.01
C SER A 44 -7.54 -0.54 -1.39
N GLY A 45 -6.36 -1.14 -1.27
CA GLY A 45 -6.22 -2.50 -0.75
C GLY A 45 -6.69 -2.65 0.70
N LEU A 46 -6.32 -1.70 1.58
CA LEU A 46 -6.78 -1.74 2.98
C LEU A 46 -8.29 -1.42 3.08
N LYS A 47 -8.80 -0.53 2.20
CA LYS A 47 -10.24 -0.24 2.14
C LYS A 47 -11.06 -1.46 1.71
N CYS A 48 -10.54 -2.32 0.84
CA CYS A 48 -11.19 -3.57 0.47
C CYS A 48 -11.37 -4.50 1.69
N VAL A 49 -10.36 -4.59 2.55
CA VAL A 49 -10.44 -5.34 3.82
C VAL A 49 -11.49 -4.73 4.75
N GLU A 50 -11.50 -3.40 4.88
CA GLU A 50 -12.52 -2.69 5.67
C GLU A 50 -13.94 -2.92 5.12
N LEU A 51 -14.14 -2.90 3.80
CA LEU A 51 -15.44 -3.15 3.17
C LEU A 51 -15.88 -4.61 3.35
N GLY A 52 -14.96 -5.56 3.19
CA GLY A 52 -15.25 -6.96 3.48
C GLY A 52 -15.69 -7.19 4.93
N ALA A 53 -14.98 -6.58 5.89
CA ALA A 53 -15.40 -6.61 7.29
C ALA A 53 -16.77 -5.97 7.52
N GLN A 54 -17.06 -4.84 6.83
CA GLN A 54 -18.37 -4.17 6.92
C GLN A 54 -19.49 -5.04 6.37
N SER A 55 -19.32 -5.69 5.21
CA SER A 55 -20.35 -6.56 4.62
C SER A 55 -20.64 -7.78 5.50
N ILE A 56 -19.60 -8.36 6.11
CA ILE A 56 -19.75 -9.47 7.06
C ILE A 56 -20.50 -9.02 8.31
N LEU A 57 -20.15 -7.85 8.86
CA LEU A 57 -20.82 -7.29 10.05
C LEU A 57 -22.28 -6.89 9.76
N ALA A 58 -22.59 -6.48 8.53
CA ALA A 58 -23.95 -6.18 8.08
C ALA A 58 -24.80 -7.44 7.86
N GLY A 59 -24.17 -8.61 7.76
CA GLY A 59 -24.84 -9.88 7.47
C GLY A 59 -25.11 -10.13 5.98
N ASP A 60 -24.47 -9.34 5.09
CA ASP A 60 -24.60 -9.51 3.64
C ASP A 60 -23.76 -10.70 3.13
N ASN A 61 -22.59 -10.94 3.74
CA ASN A 61 -21.66 -11.98 3.36
C ASN A 61 -21.11 -12.72 4.58
N ASP A 62 -20.81 -14.02 4.43
CA ASP A 62 -20.12 -14.84 5.44
C ASP A 62 -18.61 -14.87 5.21
N ILE A 63 -18.18 -14.97 3.93
CA ILE A 63 -16.77 -15.11 3.53
C ILE A 63 -16.45 -14.16 2.38
N VAL A 64 -15.48 -13.29 2.57
CA VAL A 64 -15.03 -12.31 1.57
C VAL A 64 -13.54 -12.48 1.30
N VAL A 65 -13.16 -12.52 0.01
CA VAL A 65 -11.77 -12.32 -0.40
C VAL A 65 -11.56 -10.84 -0.66
N ALA A 66 -10.67 -10.23 0.12
CA ALA A 66 -10.36 -8.81 0.02
C ALA A 66 -8.86 -8.57 -0.18
N GLY A 67 -8.51 -7.59 -0.99
CA GLY A 67 -7.11 -7.31 -1.24
C GLY A 67 -6.90 -6.14 -2.19
N GLY A 68 -5.81 -6.21 -2.94
CA GLY A 68 -5.51 -5.23 -3.97
C GLY A 68 -4.46 -5.73 -4.94
N MET A 69 -4.43 -5.12 -6.10
CA MET A 69 -3.51 -5.41 -7.18
C MET A 69 -3.20 -4.13 -7.95
N GLU A 70 -2.02 -4.04 -8.49
CA GLU A 70 -1.60 -2.93 -9.35
C GLU A 70 -0.52 -3.38 -10.31
N SER A 71 -0.56 -2.90 -11.53
CA SER A 71 0.55 -3.02 -12.47
C SER A 71 0.89 -1.63 -13.01
N MET A 72 1.82 -0.97 -12.32
CA MET A 72 2.26 0.37 -12.70
C MET A 72 3.10 0.33 -13.98
N SER A 73 3.84 -0.77 -14.21
CA SER A 73 4.66 -0.96 -15.40
C SER A 73 3.85 -1.11 -16.69
N ASN A 74 2.58 -1.54 -16.58
CA ASN A 74 1.65 -1.69 -17.72
C ASN A 74 0.65 -0.53 -17.86
N ALA A 75 0.76 0.52 -17.05
CA ALA A 75 -0.11 1.68 -17.19
C ALA A 75 0.04 2.32 -18.57
N PRO A 76 -1.05 2.50 -19.33
CA PRO A 76 -0.97 2.98 -20.71
C PRO A 76 -0.80 4.50 -20.78
N PHE A 77 -0.44 4.97 -21.97
CA PHE A 77 -0.65 6.36 -22.34
C PHE A 77 -2.01 6.51 -23.02
N THR A 78 -2.71 7.61 -22.73
CA THR A 78 -4.02 7.94 -23.32
C THR A 78 -3.96 9.24 -24.10
N ILE A 79 -4.88 9.38 -25.05
CA ILE A 79 -5.12 10.64 -25.76
C ILE A 79 -6.35 11.32 -25.16
N PRO A 80 -6.47 12.67 -25.25
CA PRO A 80 -7.63 13.38 -24.70
C PRO A 80 -8.97 12.88 -25.26
N GLY A 81 -9.99 12.80 -24.40
CA GLY A 81 -11.32 12.28 -24.75
C GLY A 81 -12.01 13.01 -25.92
N LYS A 82 -11.66 14.28 -26.15
CA LYS A 82 -12.09 15.05 -27.34
C LYS A 82 -11.71 14.39 -28.66
N SER A 83 -10.67 13.55 -28.67
CA SER A 83 -10.22 12.80 -29.86
C SER A 83 -11.29 11.84 -30.39
N ARG A 84 -12.26 11.43 -29.56
CA ARG A 84 -13.41 10.63 -29.96
C ARG A 84 -14.30 11.35 -31.01
N TRP A 85 -14.27 12.66 -31.02
CA TRP A 85 -15.05 13.51 -31.92
C TRP A 85 -14.23 14.00 -33.13
N GLY A 86 -13.08 13.38 -33.37
CA GLY A 86 -12.15 13.71 -34.44
C GLY A 86 -10.97 14.59 -33.98
N LEU A 87 -9.81 14.25 -34.47
CA LEU A 87 -8.60 15.04 -34.29
C LEU A 87 -8.54 16.13 -35.37
N LYS A 88 -8.46 17.38 -34.93
CA LYS A 88 -8.26 18.53 -35.83
C LYS A 88 -6.77 18.74 -36.10
N MET A 89 -6.44 19.63 -37.02
CA MET A 89 -5.06 20.04 -37.33
C MET A 89 -4.36 20.54 -36.06
N GLY A 90 -3.10 20.11 -35.88
CA GLY A 90 -2.22 20.43 -34.75
C GLY A 90 -1.89 19.21 -33.90
N ASP A 91 -0.84 19.34 -33.08
CA ASP A 91 -0.32 18.29 -32.22
C ASP A 91 -1.31 17.91 -31.12
N GLN A 92 -1.26 16.64 -30.68
CA GLN A 92 -2.01 16.15 -29.54
C GLN A 92 -1.03 15.60 -28.49
N LYS A 93 -1.35 15.85 -27.21
CA LYS A 93 -0.57 15.30 -26.09
C LYS A 93 -1.00 13.86 -25.80
N MET A 94 -0.04 12.99 -25.59
CA MET A 94 -0.24 11.70 -24.91
C MET A 94 -0.11 11.92 -23.41
N ILE A 95 -1.00 11.32 -22.64
CA ILE A 95 -1.06 11.47 -21.18
C ILE A 95 -0.67 10.16 -20.54
N ASP A 96 0.39 10.16 -19.73
CA ASP A 96 0.78 9.02 -18.92
C ASP A 96 -0.25 8.81 -17.81
N VAL A 97 -0.98 7.69 -17.88
CA VAL A 97 -2.04 7.35 -16.91
C VAL A 97 -1.45 7.07 -15.54
N MET A 98 -0.25 6.47 -15.46
CA MET A 98 0.40 6.21 -14.18
C MET A 98 0.63 7.51 -13.40
N ILE A 99 1.10 8.55 -14.07
CA ILE A 99 1.29 9.85 -13.45
C ILE A 99 -0.06 10.52 -13.21
N ARG A 100 -0.91 10.62 -14.23
CA ARG A 100 -2.14 11.42 -14.16
C ARG A 100 -3.15 10.90 -13.15
N ASP A 101 -3.35 9.59 -13.08
CA ASP A 101 -4.38 8.96 -12.25
C ASP A 101 -3.83 8.44 -10.91
N GLY A 102 -2.52 8.17 -10.83
CA GLY A 102 -1.89 7.61 -9.63
C GLY A 102 -1.03 8.58 -8.83
N LEU A 103 -0.30 9.49 -9.51
CA LEU A 103 0.79 10.25 -8.89
C LEU A 103 0.65 11.78 -9.03
N TRP A 104 -0.50 12.26 -9.49
CA TRP A 104 -0.77 13.69 -9.68
C TRP A 104 -1.80 14.21 -8.70
N ASP A 105 -1.49 15.29 -8.00
CA ASP A 105 -2.46 16.00 -7.20
C ASP A 105 -3.40 16.78 -8.11
N ALA A 106 -4.66 16.35 -8.16
CA ALA A 106 -5.69 16.92 -9.01
C ALA A 106 -6.16 18.30 -8.55
N PHE A 107 -5.90 18.68 -7.29
CA PHE A 107 -6.35 19.94 -6.69
C PHE A 107 -5.32 21.05 -6.87
N ASN A 108 -4.04 20.71 -6.73
CA ASN A 108 -2.93 21.66 -6.78
C ASN A 108 -2.11 21.58 -8.08
N ASP A 109 -2.46 20.64 -8.99
CA ASP A 109 -1.86 20.45 -10.32
C ASP A 109 -0.35 20.22 -10.31
N TYR A 110 0.13 19.32 -9.43
CA TYR A 110 1.52 18.90 -9.35
C TYR A 110 1.69 17.42 -8.96
N HIS A 111 2.91 16.91 -9.13
CA HIS A 111 3.25 15.53 -8.77
C HIS A 111 3.22 15.29 -7.26
N MET A 112 2.84 14.07 -6.80
CA MET A 112 2.81 13.67 -5.38
C MET A 112 4.15 13.91 -4.66
N GLY A 113 5.28 13.87 -5.36
CA GLY A 113 6.57 14.23 -4.78
C GLY A 113 6.64 15.67 -4.25
N ILE A 114 5.85 16.61 -4.82
CA ILE A 114 5.76 17.98 -4.30
C ILE A 114 4.98 17.99 -2.98
N THR A 115 3.97 17.14 -2.80
CA THR A 115 3.29 17.03 -1.49
C THR A 115 4.24 16.55 -0.40
N SER A 116 5.22 15.71 -0.74
CA SER A 116 6.29 15.29 0.17
C SER A 116 7.26 16.42 0.52
N GLU A 117 7.65 17.24 -0.47
CA GLU A 117 8.44 18.46 -0.23
C GLU A 117 7.67 19.46 0.67
N ASN A 118 6.35 19.58 0.47
CA ASN A 118 5.51 20.43 1.33
C ASN A 118 5.48 19.94 2.79
N VAL A 119 5.42 18.61 2.99
CA VAL A 119 5.54 18.03 4.34
C VAL A 119 6.91 18.32 4.93
N ALA A 120 7.98 18.09 4.16
CA ALA A 120 9.36 18.37 4.62
C ALA A 120 9.54 19.84 5.04
N GLU A 121 9.08 20.77 4.21
CA GLU A 121 9.18 22.21 4.46
C GLU A 121 8.32 22.65 5.65
N LYS A 122 7.06 22.20 5.69
CA LYS A 122 6.09 22.61 6.72
C LYS A 122 6.46 22.12 8.12
N PHE A 123 7.00 20.91 8.22
CA PHE A 123 7.29 20.25 9.51
C PHE A 123 8.78 20.16 9.83
N GLY A 124 9.63 20.78 9.02
CA GLY A 124 11.07 20.83 9.28
C GLY A 124 11.74 19.45 9.21
N VAL A 125 11.29 18.59 8.30
CA VAL A 125 11.92 17.27 8.06
C VAL A 125 13.14 17.47 7.16
N THR A 126 14.33 17.19 7.69
CA THR A 126 15.58 17.40 6.97
C THR A 126 15.81 16.31 5.90
N ARG A 127 16.79 16.54 5.03
CA ARG A 127 17.25 15.54 4.08
C ARG A 127 17.85 14.33 4.79
N GLU A 128 18.60 14.57 5.86
CA GLU A 128 19.23 13.54 6.70
C GLU A 128 18.19 12.65 7.36
N ASP A 129 17.12 13.21 7.93
CA ASP A 129 16.00 12.44 8.51
C ASP A 129 15.38 11.50 7.46
N GLN A 130 15.22 11.98 6.24
CA GLN A 130 14.63 11.21 5.14
C GLN A 130 15.56 10.08 4.68
N ASP A 131 16.83 10.37 4.51
CA ASP A 131 17.83 9.39 4.09
C ASP A 131 18.04 8.31 5.16
N GLU A 132 17.93 8.65 6.48
CA GLU A 132 17.98 7.68 7.56
C GLU A 132 16.82 6.67 7.48
N VAL A 133 15.59 7.14 7.27
CA VAL A 133 14.43 6.26 7.06
C VAL A 133 14.66 5.35 5.86
N ALA A 134 15.17 5.89 4.75
CA ALA A 134 15.41 5.13 3.54
C ALA A 134 16.49 4.06 3.73
N ALA A 135 17.62 4.41 4.37
CA ALA A 135 18.70 3.46 4.66
C ALA A 135 18.21 2.33 5.58
N ARG A 136 17.44 2.67 6.63
CA ARG A 136 16.84 1.69 7.54
C ARG A 136 15.85 0.76 6.83
N SER A 137 14.99 1.30 5.98
CA SER A 137 14.04 0.52 5.17
C SER A 137 14.76 -0.50 4.30
N GLN A 138 15.79 -0.07 3.57
CA GLN A 138 16.59 -0.93 2.71
C GLN A 138 17.34 -2.01 3.51
N ALA A 139 17.99 -1.65 4.59
CA ALA A 139 18.73 -2.60 5.44
C ALA A 139 17.80 -3.69 5.99
N ARG A 140 16.62 -3.31 6.49
CA ARG A 140 15.62 -4.24 7.02
C ARG A 140 15.02 -5.14 5.95
N ALA A 141 14.72 -4.62 4.77
CA ALA A 141 14.20 -5.43 3.66
C ALA A 141 15.22 -6.48 3.20
N ILE A 142 16.48 -6.11 3.06
CA ILE A 142 17.56 -7.05 2.69
C ILE A 142 17.72 -8.12 3.75
N GLU A 143 17.72 -7.76 5.03
CA GLU A 143 17.82 -8.74 6.13
C GLU A 143 16.59 -9.67 6.16
N ALA A 144 15.39 -9.14 5.97
CA ALA A 144 14.16 -9.93 5.90
C ALA A 144 14.18 -10.93 4.74
N ILE A 145 14.69 -10.55 3.58
CA ILE A 145 14.89 -11.44 2.44
C ILE A 145 15.90 -12.54 2.78
N LYS A 146 17.07 -12.17 3.31
CA LYS A 146 18.15 -13.12 3.66
C LYS A 146 17.73 -14.11 4.74
N SER A 147 17.00 -13.67 5.75
CA SER A 147 16.48 -14.53 6.82
C SER A 147 15.27 -15.37 6.41
N GLY A 148 14.66 -15.08 5.25
CA GLY A 148 13.47 -15.76 4.76
C GLY A 148 12.18 -15.35 5.46
N ALA A 149 12.14 -14.16 6.08
CA ALA A 149 10.96 -13.64 6.79
C ALA A 149 9.71 -13.52 5.90
N PHE A 150 9.90 -13.34 4.59
CA PHE A 150 8.79 -13.23 3.62
C PHE A 150 8.31 -14.55 3.03
N LYS A 151 8.98 -15.69 3.30
CA LYS A 151 8.69 -16.98 2.63
C LYS A 151 7.26 -17.48 2.82
N GLU A 152 6.67 -17.26 3.98
CA GLU A 152 5.32 -17.72 4.27
C GLU A 152 4.23 -16.79 3.68
N GLU A 153 4.54 -15.51 3.44
CA GLU A 153 3.58 -14.55 2.89
C GLU A 153 3.62 -14.43 1.37
N ILE A 154 4.75 -14.77 0.75
CA ILE A 154 4.92 -14.71 -0.70
C ILE A 154 4.28 -15.94 -1.38
N VAL A 155 3.43 -15.68 -2.36
CA VAL A 155 2.95 -16.69 -3.30
C VAL A 155 3.84 -16.64 -4.54
N PRO A 156 4.64 -17.69 -4.82
CA PRO A 156 5.51 -17.71 -5.99
C PRO A 156 4.74 -17.62 -7.30
N VAL A 157 5.24 -16.83 -8.25
CA VAL A 157 4.66 -16.67 -9.59
C VAL A 157 5.59 -17.31 -10.63
N THR A 158 5.08 -18.26 -11.39
CA THR A 158 5.85 -18.88 -12.48
C THR A 158 5.70 -18.04 -13.75
N ILE A 159 6.80 -17.46 -14.20
CA ILE A 159 6.86 -16.65 -15.42
C ILE A 159 7.37 -17.51 -16.56
N LYS A 160 6.55 -17.68 -17.62
CA LYS A 160 6.94 -18.37 -18.84
C LYS A 160 7.78 -17.44 -19.72
N THR A 161 8.98 -17.84 -20.04
CA THR A 161 9.89 -17.10 -20.91
C THR A 161 10.29 -17.93 -22.14
N LYS A 162 10.89 -17.32 -23.14
CA LYS A 162 11.44 -18.05 -24.31
C LYS A 162 12.54 -19.05 -23.95
N LYS A 163 13.16 -18.91 -22.76
CA LYS A 163 14.23 -19.78 -22.26
C LYS A 163 13.77 -20.82 -21.25
N GLY A 164 12.45 -20.92 -21.00
CA GLY A 164 11.85 -21.80 -20.02
C GLY A 164 11.07 -21.04 -18.94
N GLU A 165 10.72 -21.74 -17.87
CA GLU A 165 10.00 -21.15 -16.74
C GLU A 165 10.98 -20.57 -15.73
N LYS A 166 10.62 -19.40 -15.17
CA LYS A 166 11.32 -18.76 -14.06
C LYS A 166 10.33 -18.55 -12.91
N VAL A 167 10.65 -19.06 -11.74
CA VAL A 167 9.89 -18.77 -10.52
C VAL A 167 10.30 -17.40 -10.00
N PHE A 168 9.32 -16.52 -9.77
CA PHE A 168 9.49 -15.23 -9.14
C PHE A 168 8.89 -15.32 -7.72
N ASP A 169 9.76 -15.39 -6.71
CA ASP A 169 9.45 -15.62 -5.30
C ASP A 169 10.22 -14.72 -4.34
N THR A 170 10.90 -13.74 -4.89
CA THR A 170 11.73 -12.81 -4.10
C THR A 170 11.60 -11.41 -4.69
N ASP A 171 11.39 -10.41 -3.82
CA ASP A 171 11.32 -9.02 -4.23
C ASP A 171 12.65 -8.56 -4.83
N GLU A 172 12.59 -7.97 -6.04
CA GLU A 172 13.77 -7.53 -6.79
C GLU A 172 14.11 -6.05 -6.60
N PHE A 173 13.22 -5.29 -5.97
CA PHE A 173 13.38 -3.85 -5.83
C PHE A 173 14.38 -3.43 -4.73
N PRO A 174 14.50 -4.12 -3.56
CA PRO A 174 15.45 -3.78 -2.52
C PRO A 174 16.89 -3.75 -3.01
N ARG A 175 17.65 -2.75 -2.58
CA ARG A 175 19.02 -2.49 -3.06
C ARG A 175 20.03 -2.65 -1.94
N GLU A 176 20.80 -3.72 -1.99
CA GLU A 176 21.92 -3.94 -1.07
C GLU A 176 22.96 -2.82 -1.20
N GLY A 177 23.56 -2.44 -0.06
CA GLY A 177 24.56 -1.37 -0.01
C GLY A 177 24.01 0.06 -0.05
N THR A 178 22.70 0.25 0.13
CA THR A 178 22.10 1.59 0.28
C THR A 178 22.42 2.16 1.66
N THR A 179 23.42 3.04 1.72
CA THR A 179 23.87 3.72 2.95
C THR A 179 23.57 5.20 2.93
N MET A 180 23.70 5.89 4.07
CA MET A 180 23.55 7.34 4.16
C MET A 180 24.46 8.08 3.17
N GLU A 181 25.72 7.63 3.02
CA GLU A 181 26.69 8.23 2.11
C GLU A 181 26.32 8.04 0.62
N VAL A 182 25.65 6.94 0.29
CA VAL A 182 25.13 6.69 -1.07
C VAL A 182 23.91 7.58 -1.32
N LEU A 183 22.98 7.66 -0.38
CA LEU A 183 21.76 8.46 -0.47
C LEU A 183 22.08 9.96 -0.57
N ALA A 184 23.01 10.45 0.24
CA ALA A 184 23.42 11.87 0.26
C ALA A 184 23.89 12.40 -1.12
N LYS A 185 24.37 11.53 -2.01
CA LYS A 185 24.83 11.91 -3.36
C LYS A 185 23.69 12.09 -4.36
N LEU A 186 22.48 11.64 -4.02
CA LEU A 186 21.34 11.72 -4.92
C LEU A 186 20.79 13.16 -5.00
N ARG A 187 20.40 13.54 -6.21
CA ARG A 187 19.81 14.87 -6.46
C ARG A 187 18.30 14.86 -6.15
N PRO A 188 17.75 15.98 -5.71
CA PRO A 188 16.30 16.15 -5.59
C PRO A 188 15.60 15.82 -6.92
N ALA A 189 14.48 15.07 -6.84
CA ALA A 189 13.79 14.57 -8.00
C ALA A 189 12.61 15.45 -8.46
N PHE A 190 11.99 16.19 -7.54
CA PHE A 190 10.71 16.87 -7.79
C PHE A 190 10.77 18.39 -7.70
N LYS A 191 11.65 18.95 -6.87
CA LYS A 191 11.81 20.39 -6.65
C LYS A 191 13.28 20.77 -6.68
N LYS A 192 13.63 21.82 -7.43
CA LYS A 192 15.02 22.36 -7.41
C LYS A 192 15.34 22.85 -6.01
N GLY A 193 16.43 22.35 -5.42
CA GLY A 193 16.80 22.62 -4.04
C GLY A 193 15.91 21.93 -3.00
N GLY A 194 15.10 20.97 -3.41
CA GLY A 194 14.29 20.14 -2.52
C GLY A 194 15.11 19.05 -1.81
N THR A 195 14.42 18.20 -1.08
CA THR A 195 14.99 17.13 -0.23
C THR A 195 14.60 15.72 -0.64
N VAL A 196 13.50 15.59 -1.42
CA VAL A 196 12.98 14.30 -1.87
C VAL A 196 13.75 13.80 -3.08
N THR A 197 14.29 12.60 -3.00
CA THR A 197 15.10 11.96 -4.04
C THR A 197 14.52 10.61 -4.46
N ALA A 198 15.06 10.02 -5.53
CA ALA A 198 14.70 8.65 -5.92
C ALA A 198 15.11 7.59 -4.88
N GLY A 199 15.99 7.92 -3.93
CA GLY A 199 16.43 7.00 -2.88
C GLY A 199 15.61 7.07 -1.61
N ASN A 200 14.88 8.18 -1.35
CA ASN A 200 14.05 8.38 -0.18
C ASN A 200 12.54 8.52 -0.52
N ALA A 201 12.16 8.04 -1.69
CA ALA A 201 10.79 7.86 -2.17
C ALA A 201 10.57 6.40 -2.55
N SER A 202 9.32 5.93 -2.47
CA SER A 202 8.96 4.60 -2.95
C SER A 202 9.06 4.47 -4.47
N GLY A 203 9.19 3.25 -4.97
CA GLY A 203 9.28 2.97 -6.39
C GLY A 203 7.93 2.85 -7.08
N LEU A 204 8.02 2.69 -8.41
CA LEU A 204 6.91 2.30 -9.28
C LEU A 204 6.96 0.78 -9.39
N ASN A 205 5.93 0.10 -8.90
CA ASN A 205 5.99 -1.35 -8.72
C ASN A 205 4.69 -2.02 -9.16
N ASP A 206 4.82 -3.28 -9.56
CA ASP A 206 3.72 -4.20 -9.76
C ASP A 206 3.58 -5.06 -8.50
N GLY A 207 2.37 -5.45 -8.15
CA GLY A 207 2.14 -6.31 -7.00
C GLY A 207 0.68 -6.58 -6.70
N ALA A 208 0.45 -7.64 -5.93
CA ALA A 208 -0.87 -8.01 -5.45
C ALA A 208 -0.78 -8.61 -4.04
N ALA A 209 -1.84 -8.45 -3.26
CA ALA A 209 -2.01 -9.10 -1.98
C ALA A 209 -3.49 -9.38 -1.72
N ALA A 210 -3.79 -10.51 -1.08
CA ALA A 210 -5.15 -10.91 -0.77
C ALA A 210 -5.26 -11.54 0.62
N LEU A 211 -6.41 -11.33 1.26
CA LEU A 211 -6.79 -11.87 2.56
C LEU A 211 -8.18 -12.48 2.47
N VAL A 212 -8.43 -13.50 3.26
CA VAL A 212 -9.77 -14.10 3.42
C VAL A 212 -10.34 -13.63 4.75
N LEU A 213 -11.53 -13.06 4.71
CA LEU A 213 -12.27 -12.56 5.86
C LEU A 213 -13.51 -13.41 6.09
N MET A 214 -13.81 -13.69 7.35
CA MET A 214 -15.05 -14.39 7.74
C MET A 214 -15.39 -14.12 9.20
N THR A 215 -16.60 -14.51 9.61
CA THR A 215 -16.95 -14.51 11.03
C THR A 215 -16.19 -15.60 11.78
N ALA A 216 -16.01 -15.43 13.10
CA ALA A 216 -15.41 -16.46 13.95
C ALA A 216 -16.22 -17.76 13.94
N ASP A 217 -17.54 -17.68 13.89
CA ASP A 217 -18.44 -18.83 13.83
C ASP A 217 -18.26 -19.59 12.51
N LYS A 218 -18.11 -18.88 11.39
CA LYS A 218 -17.86 -19.50 10.08
C LYS A 218 -16.49 -20.19 10.03
N ALA A 219 -15.46 -19.56 10.59
CA ALA A 219 -14.14 -20.19 10.71
C ALA A 219 -14.22 -21.51 11.50
N LYS A 220 -14.94 -21.51 12.61
CA LYS A 220 -15.15 -22.69 13.45
C LYS A 220 -15.95 -23.77 12.71
N GLU A 221 -17.04 -23.41 12.02
CA GLU A 221 -17.85 -24.34 11.19
C GLU A 221 -16.99 -25.06 10.14
N LEU A 222 -16.06 -24.32 9.53
CA LEU A 222 -15.17 -24.84 8.49
C LEU A 222 -13.91 -25.52 9.02
N GLY A 223 -13.70 -25.56 10.34
CA GLY A 223 -12.52 -26.13 10.97
C GLY A 223 -11.24 -25.32 10.68
N LEU A 224 -11.37 -24.03 10.35
CA LEU A 224 -10.25 -23.15 10.05
C LEU A 224 -9.73 -22.48 11.32
N LYS A 225 -8.41 -22.25 11.35
CA LYS A 225 -7.75 -21.49 12.41
C LYS A 225 -7.44 -20.07 11.87
N PRO A 226 -8.19 -19.03 12.27
CA PRO A 226 -7.92 -17.67 11.83
C PRO A 226 -6.59 -17.17 12.41
N MET A 227 -5.88 -16.32 11.66
CA MET A 227 -4.61 -15.71 12.13
C MET A 227 -4.87 -14.59 13.13
N ALA A 228 -5.82 -13.71 12.81
CA ALA A 228 -6.08 -12.51 13.58
C ALA A 228 -7.54 -12.09 13.46
N LYS A 229 -7.98 -11.23 14.37
CA LYS A 229 -9.25 -10.48 14.23
C LYS A 229 -8.96 -9.01 13.89
N ILE A 230 -9.85 -8.40 13.10
CA ILE A 230 -9.90 -6.96 12.90
C ILE A 230 -10.55 -6.34 14.13
N VAL A 231 -9.80 -5.51 14.87
CA VAL A 231 -10.28 -4.85 16.09
C VAL A 231 -11.04 -3.58 15.75
N SER A 232 -10.45 -2.76 14.90
CA SER A 232 -11.04 -1.49 14.46
C SER A 232 -10.39 -1.00 13.16
N TYR A 233 -11.04 -0.06 12.52
CA TYR A 233 -10.50 0.67 11.37
C TYR A 233 -11.09 2.07 11.28
N ALA A 234 -10.37 2.98 10.63
CA ALA A 234 -10.84 4.34 10.37
C ALA A 234 -10.15 4.96 9.17
N SER A 235 -10.83 5.92 8.58
CA SER A 235 -10.27 6.84 7.59
C SER A 235 -10.41 8.27 8.07
N ALA A 236 -9.53 9.15 7.60
CA ALA A 236 -9.56 10.58 7.86
C ALA A 236 -9.12 11.38 6.63
N GLY A 237 -9.60 12.61 6.53
CA GLY A 237 -9.16 13.58 5.52
C GLY A 237 -8.17 14.57 6.12
N VAL A 238 -7.29 15.10 5.28
CA VAL A 238 -6.33 16.17 5.55
C VAL A 238 -6.21 17.06 4.32
N ASP A 239 -5.51 18.17 4.43
CA ASP A 239 -5.21 19.02 3.27
C ASP A 239 -4.45 18.21 2.18
N PRO A 240 -4.96 18.19 0.92
CA PRO A 240 -4.28 17.49 -0.19
C PRO A 240 -2.83 17.89 -0.37
N ALA A 241 -2.47 19.16 -0.15
CA ALA A 241 -1.12 19.66 -0.30
C ALA A 241 -0.08 18.98 0.62
N ILE A 242 -0.54 18.36 1.70
CA ILE A 242 0.26 17.63 2.69
C ILE A 242 -0.34 16.25 2.96
N MET A 243 -0.83 15.57 1.92
CA MET A 243 -1.54 14.28 2.03
C MET A 243 -0.79 13.24 2.87
N GLY A 244 0.54 13.34 2.92
CA GLY A 244 1.41 12.42 3.65
C GLY A 244 1.11 12.28 5.14
N ILE A 245 0.49 13.29 5.78
CA ILE A 245 0.12 13.24 7.20
C ILE A 245 -1.22 12.55 7.47
N GLY A 246 -1.93 12.09 6.44
CA GLY A 246 -3.21 11.38 6.56
C GLY A 246 -3.23 10.20 7.54
N PRO A 247 -2.15 9.41 7.67
CA PRO A 247 -2.04 8.34 8.68
C PRO A 247 -2.25 8.81 10.12
N ILE A 248 -1.86 10.05 10.46
CA ILE A 248 -1.93 10.57 11.83
C ILE A 248 -3.38 10.57 12.34
N PRO A 249 -4.33 11.33 11.76
CA PRO A 249 -5.70 11.33 12.23
C PRO A 249 -6.41 9.99 12.00
N ALA A 250 -6.06 9.23 10.95
CA ALA A 250 -6.66 7.93 10.69
C ALA A 250 -6.29 6.91 11.78
N SER A 251 -5.02 6.83 12.18
CA SER A 251 -4.54 5.94 13.23
C SER A 251 -5.10 6.33 14.60
N ARG A 252 -5.06 7.62 14.96
CA ARG A 252 -5.67 8.11 16.20
C ARG A 252 -7.15 7.73 16.30
N LYS A 253 -7.90 7.86 15.19
CA LYS A 253 -9.32 7.51 15.13
C LYS A 253 -9.56 6.00 15.22
N ALA A 254 -8.74 5.17 14.56
CA ALA A 254 -8.85 3.72 14.63
C ALA A 254 -8.53 3.20 16.03
N LEU A 255 -7.44 3.68 16.64
CA LEU A 255 -7.04 3.31 17.99
C LEU A 255 -8.09 3.74 19.03
N ALA A 256 -8.61 4.97 18.95
CA ALA A 256 -9.66 5.45 19.85
C ALA A 256 -10.93 4.59 19.80
N LYS A 257 -11.33 4.10 18.62
CA LYS A 257 -12.45 3.16 18.48
C LYS A 257 -12.22 1.83 19.21
N ALA A 258 -10.96 1.41 19.33
CA ALA A 258 -10.56 0.20 20.02
C ALA A 258 -10.30 0.42 21.52
N GLY A 259 -10.31 1.66 22.00
CA GLY A 259 -9.89 2.01 23.36
C GLY A 259 -8.39 1.80 23.58
N LEU A 260 -7.57 1.93 22.51
CA LEU A 260 -6.14 1.70 22.50
C LEU A 260 -5.36 2.98 22.16
N GLU A 261 -4.08 2.98 22.47
CA GLU A 261 -3.11 4.01 22.10
C GLU A 261 -1.97 3.42 21.25
N VAL A 262 -1.18 4.26 20.62
CA VAL A 262 -0.02 3.80 19.78
C VAL A 262 0.97 2.98 20.60
N LYS A 263 1.21 3.33 21.85
CA LYS A 263 2.13 2.61 22.76
C LYS A 263 1.72 1.15 23.03
N ASP A 264 0.41 0.83 22.88
CA ASP A 264 -0.12 -0.52 23.09
C ASP A 264 0.16 -1.44 21.90
N MET A 265 0.59 -0.87 20.75
CA MET A 265 0.91 -1.66 19.57
C MET A 265 2.24 -2.38 19.74
N ASP A 266 2.22 -3.68 19.47
CA ASP A 266 3.43 -4.48 19.42
C ASP A 266 4.22 -4.21 18.14
N LEU A 267 3.54 -4.11 16.99
CA LEU A 267 4.13 -3.78 15.70
C LEU A 267 3.26 -2.79 14.93
N VAL A 268 3.90 -1.98 14.09
CA VAL A 268 3.25 -1.02 13.19
C VAL A 268 3.80 -1.20 11.77
N GLU A 269 2.93 -1.30 10.79
CA GLU A 269 3.24 -1.13 9.38
C GLU A 269 2.69 0.21 8.90
N ALA A 270 3.56 1.19 8.76
CA ALA A 270 3.27 2.52 8.24
C ALA A 270 3.86 2.64 6.83
N ASN A 271 3.02 2.73 5.80
CA ASN A 271 3.49 2.73 4.42
C ASN A 271 4.41 3.93 4.13
N GLU A 272 5.57 3.63 3.57
CA GLU A 272 6.62 4.61 3.24
C GLU A 272 6.44 5.10 1.79
N ALA A 273 5.37 5.85 1.50
CA ALA A 273 5.23 6.43 0.17
C ALA A 273 6.39 7.40 -0.14
N PHE A 274 6.78 8.19 0.86
CA PHE A 274 7.95 9.06 0.87
C PHE A 274 8.55 9.09 2.28
N ALA A 275 9.86 9.23 2.38
CA ALA A 275 10.51 9.29 3.69
C ALA A 275 10.08 10.53 4.51
N ALA A 276 9.89 11.70 3.89
CA ALA A 276 9.46 12.90 4.61
C ALA A 276 8.14 12.69 5.36
N GLN A 277 7.15 12.06 4.70
CA GLN A 277 5.88 11.76 5.37
C GLN A 277 6.03 10.69 6.45
N THR A 278 6.90 9.71 6.23
CA THR A 278 7.16 8.64 7.22
C THR A 278 7.77 9.20 8.49
N VAL A 279 8.73 10.13 8.37
CA VAL A 279 9.34 10.83 9.51
C VAL A 279 8.28 11.59 10.29
N GLU A 280 7.45 12.40 9.62
CA GLU A 280 6.45 13.23 10.30
C GLU A 280 5.36 12.39 10.97
N VAL A 281 4.88 11.34 10.29
CA VAL A 281 3.95 10.37 10.88
C VAL A 281 4.56 9.72 12.13
N GLY A 282 5.85 9.35 12.05
CA GLY A 282 6.58 8.77 13.18
C GLY A 282 6.70 9.72 14.37
N ARG A 283 7.00 10.99 14.13
CA ARG A 283 7.09 12.04 15.16
C ARG A 283 5.73 12.26 15.85
N GLU A 284 4.69 12.47 15.08
CA GLU A 284 3.35 12.81 15.56
C GLU A 284 2.63 11.66 16.26
N LEU A 285 2.85 10.43 15.81
CA LEU A 285 2.32 9.23 16.46
C LEU A 285 3.27 8.67 17.52
N GLN A 286 4.46 9.23 17.69
CA GLN A 286 5.50 8.73 18.59
C GLN A 286 5.82 7.26 18.35
N LEU A 287 6.01 6.90 17.05
CA LEU A 287 6.29 5.54 16.67
C LEU A 287 7.67 5.09 17.18
N ASP A 288 7.69 3.92 17.79
CA ASP A 288 8.92 3.20 18.09
C ASP A 288 9.44 2.55 16.80
N TRP A 289 10.60 3.01 16.32
CA TRP A 289 11.19 2.50 15.09
C TRP A 289 11.64 1.03 15.18
N ASP A 290 11.86 0.49 16.38
CA ASP A 290 12.16 -0.93 16.55
C ASP A 290 10.94 -1.82 16.43
N LYS A 291 9.73 -1.20 16.45
CA LYS A 291 8.44 -1.86 16.25
C LYS A 291 7.78 -1.49 14.92
N THR A 292 8.36 -0.54 14.16
CA THR A 292 7.74 0.00 12.95
C THR A 292 8.50 -0.46 11.71
N ASN A 293 7.78 -1.02 10.72
CA ASN A 293 8.32 -1.51 9.45
C ASN A 293 9.54 -2.41 9.67
N VAL A 294 9.36 -3.40 10.54
CA VAL A 294 10.46 -4.25 11.06
C VAL A 294 11.12 -5.12 9.99
N ASN A 295 10.46 -5.30 8.85
CA ASN A 295 10.98 -6.04 7.69
C ASN A 295 11.26 -5.10 6.49
N GLY A 296 11.45 -3.80 6.74
CA GLY A 296 11.51 -2.78 5.70
C GLY A 296 10.13 -2.30 5.27
N GLY A 297 10.07 -1.17 4.58
CA GLY A 297 8.83 -0.56 4.10
C GLY A 297 8.86 -0.27 2.59
N ALA A 298 7.93 0.54 2.11
CA ALA A 298 7.71 0.75 0.68
C ALA A 298 8.87 1.42 -0.06
N ILE A 299 9.74 2.16 0.61
CA ILE A 299 10.95 2.72 -0.01
C ILE A 299 11.86 1.60 -0.52
N ALA A 300 11.94 0.48 0.21
CA ALA A 300 12.72 -0.69 -0.17
C ALA A 300 11.90 -1.72 -0.96
N LEU A 301 10.67 -2.04 -0.53
CA LEU A 301 9.84 -3.11 -1.08
C LEU A 301 8.97 -2.66 -2.27
N GLY A 302 8.74 -1.35 -2.41
CA GLY A 302 7.90 -0.80 -3.45
C GLY A 302 6.48 -0.42 -3.01
N HIS A 303 5.79 0.33 -3.90
CA HIS A 303 4.46 0.87 -3.61
C HIS A 303 3.49 0.67 -4.79
N PRO A 304 3.06 -0.57 -5.07
CA PRO A 304 1.97 -0.85 -6.01
C PRO A 304 0.67 -0.29 -5.44
N ILE A 305 0.29 0.94 -5.87
CA ILE A 305 -0.65 1.81 -5.14
C ILE A 305 -1.98 1.15 -4.78
N GLY A 306 -2.60 0.41 -5.69
CA GLY A 306 -3.86 -0.30 -5.42
C GLY A 306 -3.73 -1.51 -4.49
N ALA A 307 -2.54 -2.10 -4.40
CA ALA A 307 -2.26 -3.28 -3.58
C ALA A 307 -1.68 -2.97 -2.20
N SER A 308 -0.99 -1.84 -2.05
CA SER A 308 -0.14 -1.55 -0.88
C SER A 308 -0.85 -1.67 0.45
N GLY A 309 -2.12 -1.23 0.55
CA GLY A 309 -2.87 -1.34 1.81
C GLY A 309 -3.10 -2.77 2.27
N ALA A 310 -3.33 -3.70 1.34
CA ALA A 310 -3.44 -5.13 1.64
C ALA A 310 -2.05 -5.73 1.92
N ARG A 311 -1.01 -5.34 1.16
CA ARG A 311 0.36 -5.81 1.33
C ARG A 311 0.88 -5.50 2.73
N ILE A 312 0.77 -4.24 3.21
CA ILE A 312 1.25 -3.88 4.55
C ILE A 312 0.52 -4.66 5.65
N LEU A 313 -0.78 -4.95 5.46
CA LEU A 313 -1.53 -5.75 6.42
C LEU A 313 -1.06 -7.21 6.43
N VAL A 314 -0.82 -7.82 5.27
CA VAL A 314 -0.25 -9.17 5.17
C VAL A 314 1.11 -9.24 5.87
N THR A 315 2.02 -8.33 5.55
CA THR A 315 3.35 -8.26 6.18
C THR A 315 3.25 -8.06 7.69
N LEU A 316 2.34 -7.19 8.17
CA LEU A 316 2.10 -6.99 9.60
C LEU A 316 1.68 -8.30 10.30
N LEU A 317 0.74 -9.04 9.71
CA LEU A 317 0.24 -10.29 10.28
C LEU A 317 1.34 -11.35 10.39
N TYR A 318 2.17 -11.52 9.35
CA TYR A 318 3.29 -12.45 9.40
C TYR A 318 4.41 -11.98 10.33
N ALA A 319 4.69 -10.69 10.39
CA ALA A 319 5.66 -10.14 11.33
C ALA A 319 5.24 -10.35 12.80
N LEU A 320 3.93 -10.14 13.12
CA LEU A 320 3.36 -10.43 14.42
C LEU A 320 3.48 -11.92 14.77
N LYS A 321 3.10 -12.80 13.83
CA LYS A 321 3.19 -14.26 13.99
C LYS A 321 4.64 -14.70 14.29
N HIS A 322 5.60 -14.31 13.46
CA HIS A 322 7.00 -14.74 13.59
C HIS A 322 7.67 -14.20 14.86
N ARG A 323 7.22 -13.07 15.38
CA ARG A 323 7.76 -12.44 16.59
C ARG A 323 6.95 -12.76 17.85
N ASN A 324 5.92 -13.62 17.76
CA ASN A 324 4.98 -13.94 18.85
C ASN A 324 4.40 -12.67 19.50
N LYS A 325 3.98 -11.74 18.66
CA LYS A 325 3.37 -10.46 19.05
C LYS A 325 1.86 -10.50 18.77
N LYS A 326 1.12 -9.59 19.39
CA LYS A 326 -0.33 -9.68 19.45
C LYS A 326 -1.05 -8.53 18.74
N LEU A 327 -0.74 -7.30 19.10
CA LEU A 327 -1.44 -6.11 18.60
C LEU A 327 -0.66 -5.44 17.48
N GLY A 328 -1.34 -5.14 16.37
CA GLY A 328 -0.73 -4.48 15.23
C GLY A 328 -1.58 -3.38 14.62
N LEU A 329 -0.91 -2.38 14.07
CA LEU A 329 -1.49 -1.25 13.34
C LEU A 329 -0.93 -1.20 11.92
N ALA A 330 -1.81 -1.27 10.91
CA ALA A 330 -1.46 -0.96 9.52
C ALA A 330 -2.05 0.39 9.15
N THR A 331 -1.24 1.29 8.58
CA THR A 331 -1.69 2.63 8.18
C THR A 331 -0.96 3.15 6.95
N LEU A 332 -1.64 3.97 6.15
CA LEU A 332 -1.05 4.60 4.98
C LEU A 332 -1.70 5.93 4.62
N CYS A 333 -0.91 6.80 3.99
CA CYS A 333 -1.37 8.03 3.37
C CYS A 333 -2.03 7.73 2.02
N ILE A 334 -2.86 8.63 1.56
CA ILE A 334 -3.67 8.47 0.36
C ILE A 334 -3.67 9.79 -0.40
N GLY A 335 -3.34 9.74 -1.69
CA GLY A 335 -3.43 10.89 -2.59
C GLY A 335 -4.81 11.56 -2.52
N GLY A 336 -4.85 12.88 -2.68
CA GLY A 336 -6.06 13.68 -2.48
C GLY A 336 -6.32 14.09 -1.02
N GLY A 337 -5.35 13.88 -0.12
CA GLY A 337 -5.43 14.35 1.28
C GLY A 337 -6.23 13.44 2.19
N MET A 338 -5.88 12.18 2.26
CA MET A 338 -6.55 11.19 3.12
C MET A 338 -5.56 10.25 3.80
N GLY A 339 -6.05 9.51 4.79
CA GLY A 339 -5.38 8.37 5.40
C GLY A 339 -6.36 7.28 5.79
N THR A 340 -5.88 6.07 5.95
CA THR A 340 -6.65 4.95 6.51
C THR A 340 -5.77 4.13 7.44
N ALA A 341 -6.39 3.48 8.42
CA ALA A 341 -5.71 2.66 9.42
C ALA A 341 -6.60 1.50 9.87
N THR A 342 -5.99 0.35 10.10
CA THR A 342 -6.64 -0.86 10.61
C THR A 342 -5.83 -1.43 11.77
N VAL A 343 -6.52 -1.73 12.88
CA VAL A 343 -5.95 -2.37 14.07
C VAL A 343 -6.35 -3.85 14.05
N VAL A 344 -5.38 -4.72 14.27
CA VAL A 344 -5.56 -6.18 14.30
C VAL A 344 -5.02 -6.77 15.60
N GLU A 345 -5.58 -7.91 15.99
CA GLU A 345 -5.11 -8.71 17.14
C GLU A 345 -4.96 -10.17 16.71
N MET A 346 -3.76 -10.72 16.90
CA MET A 346 -3.49 -12.15 16.65
C MET A 346 -4.27 -13.05 17.60
N LEU A 347 -4.70 -14.22 17.11
CA LEU A 347 -5.52 -15.20 17.86
C LEU A 347 -4.74 -16.41 18.31
#